data_11f69888dc9c2204744c824467bb04eb
#
_entry.id   11f69888dc9c2204744c824467bb04eb
#
_cell.length_a   1.000
_cell.length_b   1.000
_cell.length_c   1.000
_cell.angle_alpha   90.00
_cell.angle_beta   90.00
_cell.angle_gamma   90.00
#
_symmetry.space_group_name_H-M   'P 1'
#
loop_
_entity.id
_entity.type
_entity.pdbx_description
1 polymer ?
#
loop_
_entity_poly.entity_id
_entity_poly.type
_entity_poly.pdbx_seq_one_letter_code
_entity_poly.pdbx_strand_id
1 'polypeptide(L)'
;MNKVQIPAGGIVFKEGETNNAMYVILSGSVEVFFTRKNIVQRLAVMKKGDFFGEMALFRAMPRTATAKAILDCQLAVIESKQQLEKFLINNPDFSAKMVRILADRLANTNAILISKLEEYSGEYEYRVPED
;
A
#
# COMPACT_ATOMS: atom_id res chain seq x y z
N MET A 1 -17.66 9.07 -6.41
CA MET A 1 -16.50 8.17 -6.33
C MET A 1 -16.66 7.05 -7.35
N ASN A 2 -15.63 6.83 -8.13
CA ASN A 2 -15.68 5.84 -9.20
C ASN A 2 -15.43 4.44 -8.68
N LYS A 3 -16.07 3.47 -9.32
CA LYS A 3 -15.82 2.06 -9.10
C LYS A 3 -15.32 1.46 -10.41
N VAL A 4 -14.40 0.52 -10.32
CA VAL A 4 -13.86 -0.18 -11.47
C VAL A 4 -13.93 -1.68 -11.22
N GLN A 5 -14.20 -2.43 -12.28
CA GLN A 5 -14.16 -3.88 -12.25
C GLN A 5 -12.92 -4.36 -12.99
N ILE A 6 -12.13 -5.19 -12.32
CA ILE A 6 -10.91 -5.76 -12.88
C ILE A 6 -11.09 -7.28 -12.88
N PRO A 7 -11.06 -7.94 -14.05
CA PRO A 7 -11.17 -9.40 -14.09
C PRO A 7 -9.92 -10.07 -13.52
N ALA A 8 -10.06 -11.29 -13.08
CA ALA A 8 -8.94 -12.12 -12.64
C ALA A 8 -7.81 -12.07 -13.67
N GLY A 9 -6.59 -11.84 -13.23
CA GLY A 9 -5.42 -11.67 -14.09
C GLY A 9 -5.23 -10.25 -14.64
N GLY A 10 -6.22 -9.37 -14.46
CA GLY A 10 -6.12 -7.98 -14.92
C GLY A 10 -5.17 -7.16 -14.05
N ILE A 11 -4.50 -6.21 -14.67
CA ILE A 11 -3.55 -5.32 -13.99
C ILE A 11 -4.29 -4.07 -13.53
N VAL A 12 -4.14 -3.72 -12.25
CA VAL A 12 -4.67 -2.47 -11.71
C VAL A 12 -3.70 -1.34 -12.03
N PHE A 13 -2.44 -1.52 -11.72
CA PHE A 13 -1.36 -0.63 -12.14
C PHE A 13 -0.05 -1.39 -12.20
N LYS A 14 0.90 -0.87 -12.96
CA LYS A 14 2.23 -1.46 -13.13
C LYS A 14 3.29 -0.64 -12.42
N GLU A 15 4.32 -1.31 -11.97
CA GLU A 15 5.52 -0.68 -11.45
C GLU A 15 6.02 0.39 -12.42
N GLY A 16 6.34 1.57 -11.90
CA GLY A 16 6.83 2.70 -12.68
C GLY A 16 5.75 3.64 -13.21
N GLU A 17 4.49 3.24 -13.21
CA GLU A 17 3.40 4.14 -13.62
C GLU A 17 3.25 5.31 -12.64
N THR A 18 2.77 6.45 -13.16
CA THR A 18 2.64 7.70 -12.40
C THR A 18 1.21 8.03 -11.98
N ASN A 19 0.29 7.10 -12.15
CA ASN A 19 -1.09 7.22 -11.71
C ASN A 19 -1.14 7.42 -10.17
N ASN A 20 -1.89 8.41 -9.71
CA ASN A 20 -1.93 8.83 -8.31
C ASN A 20 -3.13 8.30 -7.53
N ALA A 21 -3.96 7.44 -8.10
CA ALA A 21 -5.13 6.93 -7.42
C ALA A 21 -4.77 5.91 -6.33
N MET A 22 -5.57 5.89 -5.26
CA MET A 22 -5.58 4.76 -4.34
C MET A 22 -6.85 3.94 -4.57
N TYR A 23 -6.83 2.71 -4.12
CA TYR A 23 -7.91 1.75 -4.35
C TYR A 23 -8.34 1.08 -3.05
N VAL A 24 -9.65 0.89 -2.92
CA VAL A 24 -10.23 0.10 -1.82
C VAL A 24 -10.90 -1.13 -2.44
N ILE A 25 -10.60 -2.30 -1.92
CA ILE A 25 -11.17 -3.54 -2.44
C ILE A 25 -12.57 -3.73 -1.89
N LEU A 26 -13.57 -3.64 -2.76
CA LEU A 26 -14.97 -3.88 -2.43
C LEU A 26 -15.32 -5.36 -2.52
N SER A 27 -14.70 -6.06 -3.46
CA SER A 27 -14.80 -7.51 -3.59
C SER A 27 -13.58 -8.04 -4.35
N GLY A 28 -13.25 -9.31 -4.15
CA GLY A 28 -12.15 -9.97 -4.83
C GLY A 28 -10.85 -9.92 -4.04
N SER A 29 -9.75 -10.09 -4.77
CA SER A 29 -8.41 -10.20 -4.18
C SER A 29 -7.37 -9.67 -5.15
N VAL A 30 -6.38 -8.94 -4.63
CA VAL A 30 -5.32 -8.31 -5.40
C VAL A 30 -3.97 -8.74 -4.87
N GLU A 31 -3.07 -9.11 -5.76
CA GLU A 31 -1.67 -9.40 -5.46
C GLU A 31 -0.84 -8.16 -5.75
N VAL A 32 0.06 -7.80 -4.83
CA VAL A 32 1.04 -6.73 -5.02
C VAL A 32 2.42 -7.37 -5.06
N PHE A 33 3.17 -7.12 -6.13
CA PHE A 33 4.49 -7.71 -6.32
C PHE A 33 5.43 -6.75 -7.07
N PHE A 34 6.75 -7.00 -6.96
CA PHE A 34 7.73 -6.29 -7.77
C PHE A 34 8.68 -7.31 -8.41
N THR A 35 9.35 -6.87 -9.49
CA THR A 35 10.29 -7.71 -10.23
C THR A 35 11.67 -7.08 -10.19
N ARG A 36 12.67 -7.88 -9.81
CA ARG A 36 14.09 -7.49 -9.82
C ARG A 36 14.90 -8.63 -10.38
N LYS A 37 15.70 -8.35 -11.41
CA LYS A 37 16.60 -9.34 -12.07
C LYS A 37 15.82 -10.59 -12.50
N ASN A 38 14.64 -10.39 -13.09
CA ASN A 38 13.72 -11.45 -13.55
C ASN A 38 13.14 -12.32 -12.41
N ILE A 39 13.30 -11.91 -11.16
CA ILE A 39 12.68 -12.59 -10.03
C ILE A 39 11.47 -11.77 -9.59
N VAL A 40 10.31 -12.45 -9.50
CA VAL A 40 9.07 -11.86 -9.00
C VAL A 40 9.01 -12.05 -7.49
N GLN A 41 8.89 -10.95 -6.76
CA GLN A 41 8.77 -10.96 -5.31
C GLN A 41 7.39 -10.47 -4.91
N ARG A 42 6.57 -11.36 -4.34
CA ARG A 42 5.28 -10.98 -3.80
C ARG A 42 5.47 -10.17 -2.51
N LEU A 43 4.81 -9.03 -2.42
CA LEU A 43 4.83 -8.18 -1.24
C LEU A 43 3.61 -8.43 -0.36
N ALA A 44 2.44 -8.59 -0.95
CA ALA A 44 1.21 -8.75 -0.20
C ALA A 44 0.09 -9.33 -1.06
N VAL A 45 -0.89 -9.92 -0.41
CA VAL A 45 -2.19 -10.26 -0.98
C VAL A 45 -3.23 -9.44 -0.21
N MET A 46 -3.99 -8.64 -0.94
CA MET A 46 -5.01 -7.76 -0.40
C MET A 46 -6.40 -8.34 -0.66
N LYS A 47 -7.30 -8.16 0.28
CA LYS A 47 -8.66 -8.72 0.24
C LYS A 47 -9.71 -7.63 0.48
N LYS A 48 -10.98 -8.03 0.42
CA LYS A 48 -12.10 -7.13 0.68
C LYS A 48 -11.87 -6.31 1.96
N GLY A 49 -12.04 -5.00 1.85
CA GLY A 49 -11.84 -4.05 2.93
C GLY A 49 -10.42 -3.51 3.05
N ASP A 50 -9.46 -4.09 2.33
CA ASP A 50 -8.10 -3.57 2.27
C ASP A 50 -7.99 -2.44 1.26
N PHE A 51 -6.93 -1.65 1.40
CA PHE A 51 -6.63 -0.55 0.49
C PHE A 51 -5.16 -0.61 0.08
N PHE A 52 -4.87 -0.05 -1.09
CA PHE A 52 -3.50 0.02 -1.60
C PHE A 52 -3.34 1.20 -2.55
N GLY A 53 -2.09 1.57 -2.81
CA GLY A 53 -1.78 2.68 -3.69
C GLY A 53 -1.85 4.06 -3.03
N GLU A 54 -2.03 4.12 -1.71
CA GLU A 54 -2.19 5.37 -0.97
C GLU A 54 -0.95 6.26 -1.02
N MET A 55 0.24 5.69 -1.13
CA MET A 55 1.47 6.48 -1.20
C MET A 55 1.49 7.37 -2.43
N ALA A 56 1.00 6.88 -3.57
CA ALA A 56 0.93 7.68 -4.79
C ALA A 56 -0.07 8.82 -4.65
N LEU A 57 -1.17 8.61 -3.92
CA LEU A 57 -2.17 9.65 -3.66
C LEU A 57 -1.57 10.79 -2.82
N PHE A 58 -0.83 10.44 -1.77
CA PHE A 58 -0.27 11.43 -0.84
C PHE A 58 1.03 12.05 -1.33
N ARG A 59 1.86 11.30 -2.04
CA ARG A 59 3.22 11.69 -2.39
C ARG A 59 3.46 11.87 -3.88
N ALA A 60 2.49 11.54 -4.74
CA ALA A 60 2.61 11.65 -6.19
C ALA A 60 3.88 10.95 -6.73
N MET A 61 4.20 9.79 -6.18
CA MET A 61 5.38 9.00 -6.56
C MET A 61 5.01 7.97 -7.62
N PRO A 62 5.96 7.58 -8.50
CA PRO A 62 5.73 6.43 -9.37
C PRO A 62 5.43 5.17 -8.56
N ARG A 63 4.66 4.26 -9.14
CA ARG A 63 4.34 2.98 -8.50
C ARG A 63 5.62 2.17 -8.26
N THR A 64 5.81 1.72 -7.04
CA THR A 64 6.98 0.91 -6.68
C THR A 64 6.76 -0.58 -6.87
N ALA A 65 5.53 -0.97 -7.18
CA ALA A 65 5.13 -2.36 -7.37
C ALA A 65 3.98 -2.44 -8.37
N THR A 66 3.70 -3.66 -8.82
CA THR A 66 2.55 -3.96 -9.69
C THR A 66 1.43 -4.55 -8.86
N ALA A 67 0.20 -4.12 -9.12
CA ALA A 67 -1.01 -4.67 -8.50
C ALA A 67 -1.82 -5.40 -9.56
N LYS A 68 -2.13 -6.67 -9.29
CA LYS A 68 -2.81 -7.57 -10.22
C LYS A 68 -3.95 -8.29 -9.52
N ALA A 69 -5.11 -8.35 -10.17
CA ALA A 69 -6.24 -9.08 -9.62
C ALA A 69 -5.99 -10.58 -9.65
N ILE A 70 -6.15 -11.24 -8.52
CA ILE A 70 -6.10 -12.71 -8.43
C ILE A 70 -7.47 -13.29 -8.77
N LEU A 71 -8.52 -12.65 -8.25
CA LEU A 71 -9.92 -12.97 -8.52
C LEU A 71 -10.55 -11.76 -9.19
N ASP A 72 -11.73 -11.92 -9.78
CA ASP A 72 -12.50 -10.79 -10.28
C ASP A 72 -12.71 -9.80 -9.12
N CYS A 73 -12.36 -8.55 -9.36
CA CYS A 73 -12.38 -7.50 -8.34
C CYS A 73 -13.34 -6.38 -8.69
N GLN A 74 -13.97 -5.83 -7.65
CA GLN A 74 -14.58 -4.52 -7.71
C GLN A 74 -13.79 -3.61 -6.77
N LEU A 75 -13.28 -2.50 -7.31
CA LEU A 75 -12.45 -1.57 -6.57
C LEU A 75 -13.10 -0.18 -6.55
N ALA A 76 -13.07 0.47 -5.40
CA ALA A 76 -13.35 1.90 -5.33
C ALA A 76 -12.07 2.65 -5.68
N VAL A 77 -12.19 3.65 -6.55
CA VAL A 77 -11.05 4.45 -7.02
C VAL A 77 -11.12 5.83 -6.36
N ILE A 78 -10.08 6.18 -5.64
CA ILE A 78 -9.96 7.47 -4.95
C ILE A 78 -8.82 8.23 -5.60
N GLU A 79 -9.14 9.35 -6.28
CA GLU A 79 -8.19 10.07 -7.13
C GLU A 79 -7.70 11.37 -6.54
N SER A 80 -8.25 11.79 -5.40
CA SER A 80 -7.85 13.02 -4.74
C SER A 80 -8.00 12.91 -3.22
N LYS A 81 -7.29 13.79 -2.51
CA LYS A 81 -7.42 13.86 -1.05
C LYS A 81 -8.84 14.23 -0.63
N GLN A 82 -9.53 15.05 -1.42
CA GLN A 82 -10.92 15.44 -1.17
C GLN A 82 -11.86 14.26 -1.29
N GLN A 83 -11.66 13.40 -2.30
CA GLN A 83 -12.43 12.17 -2.44
C GLN A 83 -12.17 11.22 -1.27
N LEU A 84 -10.92 11.14 -0.81
CA LEU A 84 -10.58 10.32 0.35
C LEU A 84 -11.30 10.83 1.60
N GLU A 85 -11.29 12.13 1.84
CA GLU A 85 -12.00 12.72 2.99
C GLU A 85 -13.48 12.37 2.98
N LYS A 86 -14.13 12.51 1.84
CA LYS A 86 -15.55 12.13 1.68
C LYS A 86 -15.76 10.65 1.99
N PHE A 87 -14.91 9.81 1.46
CA PHE A 87 -15.00 8.36 1.69
C PHE A 87 -14.87 8.04 3.18
N LEU A 88 -13.91 8.66 3.85
CA LEU A 88 -13.64 8.42 5.27
C LEU A 88 -14.80 8.90 6.15
N ILE A 89 -15.36 10.06 5.84
CA ILE A 89 -16.51 10.61 6.58
C ILE A 89 -17.74 9.69 6.45
N ASN A 90 -17.96 9.17 5.24
CA ASN A 90 -19.11 8.31 4.96
C ASN A 90 -18.89 6.85 5.39
N ASN A 91 -17.68 6.47 5.74
CA ASN A 91 -17.33 5.10 6.11
C ASN A 91 -16.45 5.10 7.36
N PRO A 92 -17.01 5.46 8.54
CA PRO A 92 -16.21 5.59 9.77
C PRO A 92 -15.54 4.28 10.20
N ASP A 93 -16.18 3.13 9.96
CA ASP A 93 -15.57 1.84 10.28
C ASP A 93 -14.33 1.58 9.43
N PHE A 94 -14.39 1.95 8.16
CA PHE A 94 -13.23 1.87 7.27
C PHE A 94 -12.14 2.83 7.73
N SER A 95 -12.49 4.04 8.17
CA SER A 95 -11.53 5.03 8.67
C SER A 95 -10.74 4.48 9.85
N ALA A 96 -11.42 3.88 10.82
CA ALA A 96 -10.78 3.27 11.98
C ALA A 96 -9.86 2.12 11.56
N LYS A 97 -10.31 1.29 10.61
CA LYS A 97 -9.52 0.18 10.08
C LYS A 97 -8.28 0.70 9.35
N MET A 98 -8.42 1.76 8.55
CA MET A 98 -7.31 2.36 7.81
C MET A 98 -6.22 2.86 8.75
N VAL A 99 -6.60 3.57 9.80
CA VAL A 99 -5.64 4.05 10.81
C VAL A 99 -4.89 2.88 11.42
N ARG A 100 -5.59 1.82 11.80
CA ARG A 100 -4.99 0.63 12.41
C ARG A 100 -4.02 -0.07 11.45
N ILE A 101 -4.43 -0.24 10.18
CA ILE A 101 -3.58 -0.87 9.16
C ILE A 101 -2.32 -0.05 8.91
N LEU A 102 -2.45 1.28 8.80
CA LEU A 102 -1.29 2.16 8.59
C LEU A 102 -0.35 2.13 9.79
N ALA A 103 -0.88 2.08 11.01
CA ALA A 103 -0.07 1.95 12.21
C ALA A 103 0.69 0.62 12.23
N ASP A 104 0.03 -0.48 11.85
CA ASP A 104 0.66 -1.80 11.77
C ASP A 104 1.75 -1.84 10.70
N ARG A 105 1.50 -1.27 9.53
CA ARG A 105 2.51 -1.17 8.47
C ARG A 105 3.72 -0.38 8.92
N LEU A 106 3.50 0.73 9.63
CA LEU A 106 4.59 1.54 10.15
C LEU A 106 5.39 0.79 11.21
N ALA A 107 4.72 0.10 12.12
CA ALA A 107 5.37 -0.70 13.15
C ALA A 107 6.24 -1.80 12.53
N ASN A 108 5.73 -2.50 11.51
CA ASN A 108 6.47 -3.53 10.79
C ASN A 108 7.69 -2.96 10.07
N THR A 109 7.54 -1.80 9.43
CA THR A 109 8.64 -1.11 8.75
C THR A 109 9.72 -0.70 9.77
N ASN A 110 9.32 -0.17 10.92
CA ASN A 110 10.25 0.20 11.98
C ASN A 110 11.00 -1.02 12.53
N ALA A 111 10.33 -2.14 12.70
CA ALA A 111 10.96 -3.37 13.16
C ALA A 111 12.02 -3.88 12.17
N ILE A 112 11.72 -3.82 10.87
CA ILE A 112 12.67 -4.18 9.81
C ILE A 112 13.86 -3.23 9.83
N LEU A 113 13.63 -1.94 9.96
CA LEU A 113 14.70 -0.93 10.02
C LEU A 113 15.59 -1.16 11.22
N ILE A 114 15.03 -1.39 12.40
CA ILE A 114 15.79 -1.66 13.62
C ILE A 114 16.66 -2.91 13.43
N SER A 115 16.09 -3.97 12.86
CA SER A 115 16.82 -5.21 12.57
C SER A 115 18.01 -4.95 11.63
N LYS A 116 17.82 -4.13 10.59
CA LYS A 116 18.90 -3.76 9.68
C LYS A 116 19.98 -2.94 10.36
N LEU A 117 19.61 -2.01 11.23
CA LEU A 117 20.56 -1.21 12.00
C LEU A 117 21.36 -2.08 12.96
N GLU A 118 20.75 -3.09 13.55
CA GLU A 118 21.44 -4.04 14.43
C GLU A 118 22.49 -4.85 13.68
N GLU A 119 22.23 -5.19 12.40
CA GLU A 119 23.24 -5.86 11.56
C GLU A 119 24.49 -5.04 11.36
N TYR A 120 24.39 -3.72 11.43
CA TYR A 120 25.51 -2.79 11.26
C TYR A 120 26.01 -2.21 12.56
N SER A 121 25.53 -2.66 13.72
CA SER A 121 25.82 -2.06 15.00
C SER A 121 27.30 -2.09 15.39
N GLY A 122 28.09 -3.02 14.83
CA GLY A 122 29.51 -3.11 15.04
C GLY A 122 30.34 -2.06 14.28
N GLU A 123 29.74 -1.40 13.28
CA GLU A 123 30.43 -0.44 12.42
C GLU A 123 30.18 1.00 12.86
N TYR A 124 29.02 1.29 13.44
CA TYR A 124 28.62 2.63 13.80
C TYR A 124 28.07 2.67 15.20
N GLU A 125 28.88 3.12 16.13
CA GLU A 125 28.37 3.42 17.47
C GLU A 125 27.83 4.85 17.49
N TYR A 126 26.59 4.98 17.88
CA TYR A 126 25.97 6.26 18.07
C TYR A 126 25.59 6.42 19.52
N ARG A 127 26.16 7.41 20.14
CA ARG A 127 25.86 7.71 21.56
C ARG A 127 24.88 8.87 21.63
N VAL A 128 23.70 8.58 22.21
CA VAL A 128 22.72 9.62 22.44
C VAL A 128 23.23 10.53 23.56
N PRO A 129 23.26 11.85 23.35
CA PRO A 129 23.66 12.77 24.42
C PRO A 129 22.72 12.66 25.61
N GLU A 130 23.27 12.63 26.80
CA GLU A 130 22.47 12.68 28.02
C GLU A 130 22.06 14.13 28.29
N ASP A 131 20.80 14.31 28.63
CA ASP A 131 20.29 15.64 28.99
C ASP A 131 20.73 16.09 30.40
#